data_3f7df694961f57479603cbec3a02819e
#
_entry.id   3f7df694961f57479603cbec3a02819e
#
_cell.length_a   1.000
_cell.length_b   1.000
_cell.length_c   1.000
_cell.angle_alpha   90.00
_cell.angle_beta   90.00
_cell.angle_gamma   90.00
#
_symmetry.space_group_name_H-M   'P 1'
#
loop_
_entity.id
_entity.type
_entity.pdbx_description
1 polymer ?
#
loop_
_entity_poly.entity_id
_entity_poly.type
_entity_poly.pdbx_seq_one_letter_code
_entity_poly.pdbx_strand_id
1 'polypeptide(L)'
;MRLLHLAAVTTAFALSVVTTLAWAWTGGVDELGIPLPYSHPGASGPGSAADGSPTVHVDPSNGWIDPTAPEPGVPAVPDQGLPGRPTTAAPSTAGPDRRPHPAPPVRNPSCRTGEKLVPTCGILWGVAPGAFTEQRGAVALAAFERKTERHQDIYHAYHRGEKQLFPTKEEIGIARERGRERLLFLNWKPVGASWEEIAEGDKKTDAYLDRLAKHIRKNYREQFFFTVHHEAEDNVREKSGSGYTADDYAKMYRHVVKRLRARGVDNLVTVLVHMAYVPHTTKSWFDRMYPGDDVVDWIGFDTYAYSDPGYGHGDLTELLNRRMGSRPTWPGFYNWAVNRHADKPLMVAEWGVWSSKKNPGHKAGFYRDMARQIPRFKNIRAMVHFDTPHNQKGMDSRVDATRESLAAYRRLGHLPIFQVEVDNALS
;
A
#
# COMPACT_ATOMS: atom_id res chain seq x y z
N MET A 1 37.67 -73.48 -6.64
CA MET A 1 36.57 -74.52 -6.52
C MET A 1 35.44 -73.93 -5.75
N ARG A 2 34.25 -73.99 -6.37
CA ARG A 2 32.85 -73.63 -5.91
C ARG A 2 32.55 -72.11 -5.87
N LEU A 3 32.01 -71.47 -6.93
CA LEU A 3 30.61 -71.42 -7.37
C LEU A 3 29.63 -70.99 -6.26
N LEU A 4 29.28 -69.68 -6.18
CA LEU A 4 28.26 -68.88 -6.85
C LEU A 4 26.84 -69.48 -6.76
N HIS A 5 25.95 -68.68 -6.19
CA HIS A 5 24.62 -68.51 -6.81
C HIS A 5 24.09 -67.11 -6.48
N LEU A 6 23.84 -66.30 -7.51
CA LEU A 6 23.05 -65.09 -7.54
C LEU A 6 21.58 -65.49 -7.38
N ALA A 7 20.87 -64.79 -6.53
CA ALA A 7 19.43 -64.72 -6.58
C ALA A 7 18.99 -63.26 -6.66
N ALA A 8 18.50 -62.88 -7.84
CA ALA A 8 17.87 -61.60 -8.06
C ALA A 8 16.46 -61.62 -7.45
N VAL A 9 16.21 -60.72 -6.54
CA VAL A 9 14.85 -60.42 -6.07
C VAL A 9 14.43 -59.10 -6.66
N THR A 10 13.59 -59.17 -7.67
CA THR A 10 12.84 -58.03 -8.22
C THR A 10 11.70 -57.70 -7.27
N THR A 11 11.84 -56.59 -6.54
CA THR A 11 10.74 -55.99 -5.79
C THR A 11 10.18 -54.81 -6.61
N ALA A 12 8.99 -55.00 -7.14
CA ALA A 12 8.20 -53.94 -7.76
C ALA A 12 7.70 -53.01 -6.67
N PHE A 13 8.21 -51.79 -6.65
CA PHE A 13 7.61 -50.71 -5.86
C PHE A 13 6.49 -50.07 -6.68
N ALA A 14 5.25 -50.32 -6.24
CA ALA A 14 4.10 -49.57 -6.67
C ALA A 14 4.23 -48.14 -6.13
N LEU A 15 4.49 -47.16 -6.99
CA LEU A 15 4.38 -45.74 -6.66
C LEU A 15 2.90 -45.40 -6.51
N SER A 16 2.44 -45.35 -5.27
CA SER A 16 1.20 -44.63 -4.95
C SER A 16 1.51 -43.14 -4.95
N VAL A 17 1.15 -42.45 -6.04
CA VAL A 17 1.12 -40.99 -6.10
C VAL A 17 -0.06 -40.53 -5.26
N VAL A 18 0.19 -40.24 -3.98
CA VAL A 18 -0.72 -39.42 -3.18
C VAL A 18 -0.49 -37.98 -3.58
N THR A 19 -1.32 -37.49 -4.47
CA THR A 19 -1.45 -36.05 -4.74
C THR A 19 -2.10 -35.39 -3.55
N THR A 20 -1.32 -35.04 -2.54
CA THR A 20 -1.70 -34.03 -1.56
C THR A 20 -1.65 -32.70 -2.27
N LEU A 21 -2.81 -32.18 -2.68
CA LEU A 21 -3.01 -30.78 -3.02
C LEU A 21 -2.77 -29.96 -1.75
N ALA A 22 -1.50 -29.64 -1.49
CA ALA A 22 -1.14 -28.57 -0.58
C ALA A 22 -1.49 -27.26 -1.29
N TRP A 23 -2.64 -26.69 -0.98
CA TRP A 23 -2.95 -25.30 -1.28
C TRP A 23 -2.00 -24.45 -0.44
N ALA A 24 -0.83 -24.16 -1.02
CA ALA A 24 0.03 -23.13 -0.47
C ALA A 24 -0.65 -21.78 -0.70
N TRP A 25 -1.11 -21.19 0.36
CA TRP A 25 -1.50 -19.81 0.43
C TRP A 25 -0.27 -18.94 0.23
N THR A 26 0.05 -18.65 -1.00
CA THR A 26 1.02 -17.61 -1.35
C THR A 26 0.21 -16.35 -1.60
N GLY A 27 0.26 -15.41 -0.67
CA GLY A 27 -0.07 -14.02 -1.01
C GLY A 27 0.74 -13.70 -2.25
N GLY A 28 0.05 -13.49 -3.39
CA GLY A 28 0.72 -13.28 -4.66
C GLY A 28 1.60 -12.04 -4.57
N VAL A 29 2.84 -12.20 -4.97
CA VAL A 29 3.77 -11.08 -5.19
C VAL A 29 4.09 -11.11 -6.67
N ASP A 30 4.33 -9.94 -7.26
CA ASP A 30 4.90 -9.91 -8.60
C ASP A 30 6.34 -10.46 -8.59
N GLU A 31 6.90 -10.70 -9.76
CA GLU A 31 8.27 -11.20 -9.93
C GLU A 31 9.34 -10.32 -9.25
N LEU A 32 8.98 -9.11 -8.84
CA LEU A 32 9.84 -8.15 -8.20
C LEU A 32 9.64 -8.09 -6.67
N GLY A 33 8.74 -8.93 -6.12
CA GLY A 33 8.57 -9.11 -4.68
C GLY A 33 7.78 -8.02 -3.98
N ILE A 34 6.96 -7.26 -4.70
CA ILE A 34 6.03 -6.30 -4.10
C ILE A 34 4.80 -7.05 -3.62
N PRO A 35 4.34 -6.82 -2.37
CA PRO A 35 3.07 -7.36 -1.91
C PRO A 35 1.94 -6.85 -2.78
N LEU A 36 1.15 -7.76 -3.32
CA LEU A 36 -0.05 -7.39 -4.05
C LEU A 36 -1.11 -6.96 -3.02
N PRO A 37 -1.89 -5.88 -3.24
CA PRO A 37 -3.02 -5.57 -2.38
C PRO A 37 -4.01 -6.73 -2.40
N TYR A 38 -4.49 -7.08 -1.23
CA TYR A 38 -5.14 -8.32 -0.89
C TYR A 38 -6.42 -8.60 -1.67
N SER A 39 -6.56 -9.86 -2.15
CA SER A 39 -7.83 -10.46 -2.52
C SER A 39 -8.33 -11.36 -1.38
N HIS A 40 -9.49 -11.05 -0.81
CA HIS A 40 -10.13 -11.92 0.16
C HIS A 40 -10.66 -13.19 -0.49
N PRO A 41 -10.44 -14.40 0.10
CA PRO A 41 -11.19 -15.57 -0.27
C PRO A 41 -12.60 -15.46 0.31
N GLY A 42 -13.62 -15.65 -0.52
CA GLY A 42 -14.98 -15.80 -0.05
C GLY A 42 -15.11 -17.00 0.88
N ALA A 43 -15.70 -16.81 2.05
CA ALA A 43 -16.08 -17.90 2.95
C ALA A 43 -17.24 -18.68 2.33
N SER A 44 -16.98 -19.86 1.80
CA SER A 44 -17.98 -20.84 1.40
C SER A 44 -18.42 -21.65 2.63
N GLY A 45 -19.61 -21.36 3.13
CA GLY A 45 -20.34 -22.26 4.04
C GLY A 45 -21.28 -23.16 3.24
N PRO A 46 -21.65 -24.38 3.74
CA PRO A 46 -22.42 -25.34 2.98
C PRO A 46 -23.88 -24.93 2.82
N GLY A 47 -24.42 -25.18 1.60
CA GLY A 47 -25.68 -24.74 1.10
C GLY A 47 -26.92 -25.35 1.71
N SER A 48 -28.00 -24.61 1.55
CA SER A 48 -29.36 -25.13 1.47
C SER A 48 -30.01 -24.54 0.21
N ALA A 49 -30.48 -25.42 -0.67
CA ALA A 49 -31.19 -25.06 -1.87
C ALA A 49 -32.62 -24.66 -1.54
N ALA A 50 -33.08 -23.51 -2.05
CA ALA A 50 -34.42 -23.30 -2.65
C ALA A 50 -34.62 -21.81 -3.00
N ASP A 51 -35.19 -21.63 -4.18
CA ASP A 51 -35.97 -20.52 -4.70
C ASP A 51 -35.22 -19.44 -5.48
N GLY A 52 -35.58 -19.40 -6.78
CA GLY A 52 -34.91 -18.63 -7.80
C GLY A 52 -35.39 -17.19 -7.94
N SER A 53 -34.86 -16.32 -7.09
CA SER A 53 -34.86 -14.89 -7.34
C SER A 53 -33.45 -14.38 -7.11
N PRO A 54 -32.86 -13.51 -7.99
CA PRO A 54 -31.52 -13.00 -7.80
C PRO A 54 -31.53 -11.98 -6.66
N THR A 55 -31.25 -12.43 -5.46
CA THR A 55 -30.92 -11.56 -4.36
C THR A 55 -29.47 -11.12 -4.50
N VAL A 56 -29.25 -9.83 -4.74
CA VAL A 56 -27.95 -9.21 -4.60
C VAL A 56 -27.55 -9.35 -3.13
N HIS A 57 -26.62 -10.25 -2.86
CA HIS A 57 -26.01 -10.36 -1.53
C HIS A 57 -25.07 -9.18 -1.33
N VAL A 58 -25.60 -8.13 -0.70
CA VAL A 58 -24.77 -7.10 -0.08
C VAL A 58 -24.33 -7.70 1.26
N ASP A 59 -23.03 -7.93 1.43
CA ASP A 59 -22.51 -8.26 2.75
C ASP A 59 -22.66 -7.00 3.63
N PRO A 60 -23.57 -6.98 4.60
CA PRO A 60 -23.83 -5.78 5.40
C PRO A 60 -22.69 -5.42 6.34
N SER A 61 -21.63 -6.26 6.40
CA SER A 61 -20.53 -6.08 7.34
C SER A 61 -19.45 -5.14 6.83
N ASN A 62 -19.25 -4.99 5.51
CA ASN A 62 -18.22 -4.13 4.94
C ASN A 62 -18.65 -3.35 3.70
N GLY A 63 -19.89 -3.48 3.24
CA GLY A 63 -20.38 -2.84 2.02
C GLY A 63 -19.81 -3.43 0.73
N TRP A 64 -19.24 -4.66 0.76
CA TRP A 64 -18.68 -5.33 -0.41
C TRP A 64 -19.79 -6.04 -1.21
N ILE A 65 -19.82 -5.78 -2.54
CA ILE A 65 -20.60 -6.56 -3.49
C ILE A 65 -19.69 -7.64 -4.06
N ASP A 66 -20.13 -8.90 -4.03
CA ASP A 66 -19.39 -10.00 -4.65
C ASP A 66 -19.33 -9.78 -6.18
N PRO A 67 -18.16 -9.54 -6.78
CA PRO A 67 -18.04 -9.29 -8.21
C PRO A 67 -18.25 -10.54 -9.07
N THR A 68 -18.50 -11.71 -8.48
CA THR A 68 -18.77 -12.96 -9.20
C THR A 68 -20.26 -13.26 -9.37
N ALA A 69 -21.17 -12.42 -8.82
CA ALA A 69 -22.60 -12.61 -9.00
C ALA A 69 -23.03 -12.29 -10.44
N PRO A 70 -23.85 -13.14 -11.10
CA PRO A 70 -24.31 -12.89 -12.47
C PRO A 70 -25.19 -11.65 -12.54
N GLU A 71 -25.00 -10.82 -13.59
CA GLU A 71 -25.76 -9.59 -13.81
C GLU A 71 -27.25 -9.82 -14.05
N PRO A 72 -28.14 -8.98 -13.48
CA PRO A 72 -29.56 -8.96 -13.92
C PRO A 72 -29.65 -8.34 -15.31
N GLY A 73 -30.33 -9.05 -16.23
CA GLY A 73 -30.46 -8.68 -17.64
C GLY A 73 -31.07 -7.30 -17.85
N VAL A 74 -30.35 -6.44 -18.60
CA VAL A 74 -30.82 -5.15 -19.06
C VAL A 74 -31.56 -5.34 -20.40
N PRO A 75 -32.77 -4.77 -20.60
CA PRO A 75 -33.46 -4.82 -21.90
C PRO A 75 -32.70 -3.99 -22.95
N ALA A 76 -32.56 -4.55 -24.15
CA ALA A 76 -31.90 -3.91 -25.29
C ALA A 76 -32.66 -2.66 -25.76
N VAL A 77 -31.93 -1.55 -25.94
CA VAL A 77 -32.40 -0.33 -26.59
C VAL A 77 -32.06 -0.39 -28.08
N PRO A 78 -32.95 -0.03 -29.01
CA PRO A 78 -32.69 -0.13 -30.45
C PRO A 78 -31.67 0.90 -30.95
N ASP A 79 -30.84 0.43 -31.84
CA ASP A 79 -29.81 1.15 -32.59
C ASP A 79 -30.39 2.26 -33.47
N GLN A 80 -29.91 3.51 -33.27
CA GLN A 80 -30.16 4.60 -34.21
C GLN A 80 -28.83 5.03 -34.83
N GLY A 81 -28.75 4.85 -36.14
CA GLY A 81 -27.59 5.01 -37.00
C GLY A 81 -26.94 6.38 -36.99
N LEU A 82 -25.63 6.38 -37.13
CA LEU A 82 -24.77 7.55 -37.27
C LEU A 82 -24.43 7.85 -38.74
N PRO A 83 -24.35 9.11 -39.19
CA PRO A 83 -23.84 9.48 -40.49
C PRO A 83 -22.34 9.76 -40.51
N GLY A 84 -21.72 9.31 -41.58
CA GLY A 84 -20.60 9.85 -42.36
C GLY A 84 -19.32 10.38 -41.68
N ARG A 85 -18.25 9.67 -41.93
CA ARG A 85 -16.83 9.99 -41.72
C ARG A 85 -16.30 10.93 -42.82
N PRO A 86 -15.41 11.87 -42.54
CA PRO A 86 -14.42 12.35 -43.52
C PRO A 86 -12.98 11.91 -43.19
N THR A 87 -12.26 11.75 -44.25
CA THR A 87 -10.95 11.14 -44.45
C THR A 87 -9.75 12.00 -44.01
N THR A 88 -8.74 11.28 -43.52
CA THR A 88 -7.25 11.42 -43.67
C THR A 88 -6.56 12.77 -43.61
N ALA A 89 -5.68 12.91 -42.60
CA ALA A 89 -4.45 13.70 -42.69
C ALA A 89 -3.25 12.88 -42.21
N ALA A 90 -2.11 13.04 -42.91
CA ALA A 90 -0.88 12.29 -42.80
C ALA A 90 -0.13 12.47 -41.46
N PRO A 91 0.78 11.54 -41.06
CA PRO A 91 1.50 11.63 -39.82
C PRO A 91 2.62 12.68 -39.89
N SER A 92 2.57 13.65 -38.99
CA SER A 92 3.65 14.59 -38.71
C SER A 92 4.67 13.91 -37.78
N THR A 93 5.89 13.78 -38.20
CA THR A 93 7.05 13.36 -37.40
C THR A 93 7.41 14.48 -36.43
N ALA A 94 6.81 14.47 -35.24
CA ALA A 94 7.23 15.35 -34.15
C ALA A 94 8.40 14.69 -33.39
N GLY A 95 9.54 15.35 -33.37
CA GLY A 95 10.69 14.99 -32.54
C GLY A 95 10.36 15.05 -31.04
N PRO A 96 11.27 14.59 -30.15
CA PRO A 96 10.97 14.48 -28.72
C PRO A 96 10.62 15.84 -28.14
N ASP A 97 9.39 15.93 -27.63
CA ASP A 97 8.80 17.14 -27.05
C ASP A 97 9.59 17.56 -25.79
N ARG A 98 10.51 18.52 -25.95
CA ARG A 98 11.23 19.17 -24.86
C ARG A 98 10.34 20.23 -24.21
N ARG A 99 9.22 19.83 -23.60
CA ARG A 99 8.52 20.75 -22.71
C ARG A 99 9.33 20.90 -21.42
N PRO A 100 9.51 22.14 -20.93
CA PRO A 100 10.16 22.38 -19.64
C PRO A 100 9.41 21.63 -18.54
N HIS A 101 10.17 21.05 -17.60
CA HIS A 101 9.55 20.52 -16.37
C HIS A 101 8.75 21.64 -15.70
N PRO A 102 7.56 21.35 -15.14
CA PRO A 102 6.82 22.32 -14.37
C PRO A 102 7.72 22.94 -13.30
N ALA A 103 7.65 24.24 -13.14
CA ALA A 103 8.35 24.93 -12.06
C ALA A 103 7.91 24.30 -10.72
N PRO A 104 8.82 24.12 -9.75
CA PRO A 104 8.44 23.62 -8.45
C PRO A 104 7.33 24.52 -7.86
N PRO A 105 6.33 23.94 -7.17
CA PRO A 105 5.27 24.72 -6.56
C PRO A 105 5.86 25.78 -5.61
N VAL A 106 5.22 26.94 -5.54
CA VAL A 106 5.57 27.98 -4.55
C VAL A 106 5.36 27.36 -3.18
N ARG A 107 6.44 26.92 -2.55
CA ARG A 107 6.42 26.33 -1.21
C ARG A 107 6.09 27.44 -0.21
N ASN A 108 5.32 27.10 0.82
CA ASN A 108 5.13 28.00 1.94
C ASN A 108 6.38 27.91 2.85
N PRO A 109 7.27 28.92 2.85
CA PRO A 109 8.54 28.83 3.59
C PRO A 109 8.36 28.69 5.11
N SER A 110 7.16 28.86 5.63
CA SER A 110 6.84 28.66 7.05
C SER A 110 6.45 27.20 7.39
N CYS A 111 6.11 26.38 6.41
CA CYS A 111 5.78 24.96 6.60
C CYS A 111 6.95 24.09 6.15
N ARG A 112 7.66 23.49 7.10
CA ARG A 112 8.81 22.61 6.82
C ARG A 112 8.78 21.36 7.69
N THR A 113 9.49 20.32 7.30
CA THR A 113 9.71 19.14 8.12
C THR A 113 10.48 19.52 9.39
N GLY A 114 10.05 18.98 10.53
CA GLY A 114 10.69 19.12 11.83
C GLY A 114 11.20 17.79 12.35
N GLU A 115 11.30 17.69 13.67
CA GLU A 115 11.72 16.47 14.35
C GLU A 115 10.84 15.28 13.91
N LYS A 116 11.45 14.11 13.70
CA LYS A 116 10.79 12.89 13.23
C LYS A 116 9.96 13.12 11.96
N LEU A 117 10.42 14.04 11.12
CA LEU A 117 9.78 14.40 9.84
C LEU A 117 8.35 14.92 9.98
N VAL A 118 7.94 15.36 11.18
CA VAL A 118 6.61 15.95 11.39
C VAL A 118 6.62 17.37 10.81
N PRO A 119 5.77 17.70 9.82
CA PRO A 119 5.74 19.06 9.30
C PRO A 119 5.20 20.04 10.34
N THR A 120 5.82 21.20 10.45
CA THR A 120 5.41 22.27 11.39
C THR A 120 3.99 22.77 11.08
N CYS A 121 3.58 22.71 9.83
CA CYS A 121 2.21 22.91 9.35
C CYS A 121 2.01 22.13 8.05
N GLY A 122 0.76 21.96 7.62
CA GLY A 122 0.43 21.26 6.38
C GLY A 122 0.58 19.73 6.47
N ILE A 123 0.60 19.13 5.28
CA ILE A 123 0.60 17.66 5.09
C ILE A 123 1.59 17.34 3.97
N LEU A 124 2.54 16.47 4.25
CA LEU A 124 3.45 15.93 3.24
C LEU A 124 2.67 15.13 2.20
N TRP A 125 3.02 15.31 0.93
CA TRP A 125 2.30 14.72 -0.20
C TRP A 125 3.22 13.82 -1.00
N GLY A 126 2.94 12.51 -1.01
CA GLY A 126 3.80 11.51 -1.59
C GLY A 126 3.10 10.58 -2.57
N VAL A 127 3.91 9.70 -3.15
CA VAL A 127 3.46 8.70 -4.11
C VAL A 127 4.30 7.41 -4.03
N ALA A 128 3.62 6.26 -4.23
CA ALA A 128 4.18 5.01 -4.69
C ALA A 128 3.87 4.90 -6.21
N PRO A 129 4.76 5.36 -7.10
CA PRO A 129 4.45 5.51 -8.50
C PRO A 129 4.68 4.21 -9.27
N GLY A 130 3.77 3.88 -10.20
CA GLY A 130 3.91 2.72 -11.08
C GLY A 130 3.89 1.38 -10.35
N ALA A 131 3.22 1.31 -9.21
CA ALA A 131 3.04 0.07 -8.48
C ALA A 131 2.42 -1.02 -9.37
N PHE A 132 2.87 -2.27 -9.24
CA PHE A 132 2.52 -3.41 -10.09
C PHE A 132 2.83 -3.23 -11.59
N THR A 133 3.72 -2.33 -11.96
CA THR A 133 4.19 -2.18 -13.34
C THR A 133 5.69 -2.40 -13.43
N GLU A 134 6.19 -2.58 -14.65
CA GLU A 134 7.63 -2.64 -14.91
C GLU A 134 8.30 -1.26 -14.80
N GLN A 135 7.53 -0.18 -14.99
CA GLN A 135 8.03 1.19 -14.84
C GLN A 135 7.99 1.60 -13.38
N ARG A 136 9.14 1.57 -12.74
CA ARG A 136 9.35 1.94 -11.33
C ARG A 136 10.44 2.97 -11.16
N GLY A 137 10.72 3.29 -9.92
CA GLY A 137 11.83 4.15 -9.55
C GLY A 137 11.70 5.56 -10.12
N ALA A 138 12.83 6.11 -10.52
CA ALA A 138 12.93 7.47 -11.01
C ALA A 138 12.10 7.74 -12.27
N VAL A 139 11.95 6.73 -13.16
CA VAL A 139 11.18 6.86 -14.40
C VAL A 139 9.69 7.01 -14.11
N ALA A 140 9.14 6.16 -13.25
CA ALA A 140 7.73 6.23 -12.86
C ALA A 140 7.44 7.51 -12.08
N LEU A 141 8.32 7.89 -11.15
CA LEU A 141 8.20 9.13 -10.39
C LEU A 141 8.17 10.35 -11.31
N ALA A 142 9.12 10.46 -12.23
CA ALA A 142 9.17 11.56 -13.19
C ALA A 142 7.93 11.61 -14.09
N ALA A 143 7.39 10.44 -14.50
CA ALA A 143 6.15 10.37 -15.27
C ALA A 143 4.95 10.84 -14.43
N PHE A 144 4.86 10.42 -13.16
CA PHE A 144 3.82 10.86 -12.24
C PHE A 144 3.87 12.36 -11.98
N GLU A 145 5.04 12.91 -11.69
CA GLU A 145 5.23 14.34 -11.44
C GLU A 145 4.90 15.19 -12.66
N ARG A 146 5.29 14.74 -13.87
CA ARG A 146 4.89 15.45 -15.12
C ARG A 146 3.39 15.46 -15.31
N LYS A 147 2.71 14.31 -15.13
CA LYS A 147 1.25 14.25 -15.32
C LYS A 147 0.49 15.01 -14.25
N THR A 148 0.99 15.07 -13.02
CA THR A 148 0.34 15.78 -11.91
C THR A 148 0.75 17.26 -11.81
N GLU A 149 1.77 17.68 -12.57
CA GLU A 149 2.35 19.02 -12.52
C GLU A 149 2.83 19.41 -11.12
N ARG A 150 3.26 18.42 -10.34
CA ARG A 150 3.66 18.60 -8.95
C ARG A 150 4.84 17.69 -8.58
N HIS A 151 5.83 18.29 -7.90
CA HIS A 151 6.87 17.56 -7.18
C HIS A 151 6.28 16.81 -5.97
N GLN A 152 6.75 15.60 -5.69
CA GLN A 152 6.29 14.81 -4.55
C GLN A 152 7.26 14.97 -3.38
N ASP A 153 6.73 15.16 -2.17
CA ASP A 153 7.53 15.31 -0.96
C ASP A 153 8.05 13.96 -0.46
N ILE A 154 7.31 12.88 -0.72
CA ILE A 154 7.64 11.50 -0.31
C ILE A 154 7.66 10.60 -1.54
N TYR A 155 8.72 9.79 -1.66
CA TYR A 155 8.80 8.64 -2.55
C TYR A 155 8.70 7.35 -1.74
N HIS A 156 7.68 6.53 -2.02
CA HIS A 156 7.45 5.25 -1.32
C HIS A 156 7.98 4.08 -2.16
N ALA A 157 8.78 3.21 -1.53
CA ALA A 157 9.33 2.01 -2.12
C ALA A 157 9.18 0.80 -1.20
N TYR A 158 9.09 -0.39 -1.83
CA TYR A 158 8.84 -1.66 -1.14
C TYR A 158 10.02 -2.59 -1.32
N HIS A 159 10.47 -3.17 -0.20
CA HIS A 159 11.54 -4.16 -0.15
C HIS A 159 11.04 -5.45 0.49
N ARG A 160 11.54 -6.56 0.00
CA ARG A 160 11.15 -7.88 0.49
C ARG A 160 12.34 -8.80 0.66
N GLY A 161 12.36 -9.53 1.77
CA GLY A 161 13.39 -10.52 2.09
C GLY A 161 14.76 -9.89 2.32
N GLU A 162 15.81 -10.68 2.13
CA GLU A 162 17.16 -10.37 2.58
C GLU A 162 18.19 -10.28 1.43
N LYS A 163 17.70 -10.27 0.18
CA LYS A 163 18.58 -10.25 -1.00
C LYS A 163 19.13 -8.88 -1.32
N GLN A 164 18.34 -7.83 -1.09
CA GLN A 164 18.68 -6.46 -1.45
C GLN A 164 18.82 -5.58 -0.21
N LEU A 165 19.84 -4.75 -0.19
CA LEU A 165 19.99 -3.68 0.81
C LEU A 165 19.34 -2.39 0.29
N PHE A 166 18.75 -1.64 1.19
CA PHE A 166 18.08 -0.37 0.91
C PHE A 166 18.51 0.73 1.92
N PRO A 167 18.31 2.03 1.60
CA PRO A 167 17.89 2.52 0.30
C PRO A 167 18.89 2.15 -0.81
N THR A 168 18.37 1.83 -1.99
CA THR A 168 19.17 1.54 -3.18
C THR A 168 19.87 2.80 -3.69
N LYS A 169 20.82 2.64 -4.61
CA LYS A 169 21.48 3.79 -5.25
C LYS A 169 20.48 4.68 -5.99
N GLU A 170 19.46 4.09 -6.62
CA GLU A 170 18.40 4.82 -7.30
C GLU A 170 17.56 5.63 -6.32
N GLU A 171 17.09 5.01 -5.22
CA GLU A 171 16.30 5.68 -4.18
C GLU A 171 17.08 6.83 -3.53
N ILE A 172 18.37 6.65 -3.26
CA ILE A 172 19.25 7.71 -2.78
C ILE A 172 19.33 8.85 -3.82
N GLY A 173 19.43 8.52 -5.11
CA GLY A 173 19.41 9.49 -6.19
C GLY A 173 18.10 10.28 -6.26
N ILE A 174 16.96 9.59 -6.09
CA ILE A 174 15.63 10.20 -6.01
C ILE A 174 15.53 11.16 -4.81
N ALA A 175 16.00 10.72 -3.64
CA ALA A 175 15.95 11.54 -2.42
C ALA A 175 16.82 12.80 -2.52
N ARG A 176 17.97 12.69 -3.16
CA ARG A 176 19.00 13.76 -3.29
C ARG A 176 18.95 14.53 -4.61
N GLU A 177 17.86 14.44 -5.35
CA GLU A 177 17.71 15.22 -6.59
C GLU A 177 17.79 16.72 -6.27
N ARG A 178 18.85 17.39 -6.72
CA ARG A 178 19.17 18.77 -6.35
C ARG A 178 18.04 19.74 -6.64
N GLY A 179 17.60 20.47 -5.61
CA GLY A 179 16.48 21.41 -5.70
C GLY A 179 15.12 20.74 -5.78
N ARG A 180 15.10 19.42 -5.62
CA ARG A 180 13.89 18.57 -5.62
C ARG A 180 14.04 17.42 -4.62
N GLU A 181 14.66 17.72 -3.49
CA GLU A 181 14.90 16.77 -2.41
C GLU A 181 13.59 16.16 -1.93
N ARG A 182 13.61 14.86 -1.57
CA ARG A 182 12.44 14.09 -1.13
C ARG A 182 12.76 13.26 0.09
N LEU A 183 11.75 12.95 0.85
CA LEU A 183 11.80 11.93 1.88
C LEU A 183 11.58 10.54 1.25
N LEU A 184 12.33 9.56 1.71
CA LEU A 184 12.03 8.17 1.40
C LEU A 184 11.02 7.63 2.41
N PHE A 185 10.09 6.83 1.93
CA PHE A 185 9.29 5.94 2.75
C PHE A 185 9.59 4.51 2.31
N LEU A 186 10.25 3.75 3.17
CA LEU A 186 10.76 2.41 2.83
C LEU A 186 10.01 1.36 3.66
N ASN A 187 9.30 0.50 2.96
CA ASN A 187 8.66 -0.65 3.56
C ASN A 187 9.55 -1.88 3.38
N TRP A 188 9.74 -2.66 4.45
CA TRP A 188 10.46 -3.92 4.38
C TRP A 188 9.62 -5.07 4.95
N LYS A 189 9.36 -6.09 4.13
CA LYS A 189 8.71 -7.32 4.55
C LYS A 189 9.74 -8.44 4.70
N PRO A 190 10.00 -8.95 5.94
CA PRO A 190 10.88 -10.09 6.14
C PRO A 190 10.31 -11.34 5.48
N VAL A 191 11.19 -12.23 5.03
CA VAL A 191 10.85 -13.52 4.40
C VAL A 191 11.85 -14.59 4.83
N GLY A 192 11.37 -15.79 5.08
CA GLY A 192 12.22 -16.93 5.36
C GLY A 192 12.27 -17.33 6.83
N ALA A 193 11.81 -16.46 7.74
CA ALA A 193 11.60 -16.76 9.14
C ALA A 193 10.21 -16.26 9.57
N SER A 194 9.61 -16.88 10.56
CA SER A 194 8.37 -16.40 11.19
C SER A 194 8.63 -15.13 12.03
N TRP A 195 7.58 -14.44 12.42
CA TRP A 195 7.70 -13.28 13.32
C TRP A 195 8.29 -13.67 14.68
N GLU A 196 7.89 -14.83 15.22
CA GLU A 196 8.41 -15.38 16.47
C GLU A 196 9.93 -15.62 16.37
N GLU A 197 10.39 -16.33 15.32
CA GLU A 197 11.81 -16.61 15.11
C GLU A 197 12.63 -15.32 14.97
N ILE A 198 12.13 -14.32 14.24
CA ILE A 198 12.80 -13.02 14.12
C ILE A 198 12.86 -12.30 15.47
N ALA A 199 11.76 -12.33 16.23
CA ALA A 199 11.71 -11.72 17.55
C ALA A 199 12.70 -12.35 18.54
N GLU A 200 12.97 -13.65 18.40
CA GLU A 200 13.92 -14.42 19.19
C GLU A 200 15.36 -14.33 18.66
N GLY A 201 15.59 -13.65 17.56
CA GLY A 201 16.92 -13.40 17.00
C GLY A 201 17.35 -14.45 15.99
N ASP A 202 16.52 -14.70 14.96
CA ASP A 202 16.94 -15.54 13.83
C ASP A 202 18.26 -15.03 13.24
N LYS A 203 19.26 -15.92 13.27
CA LYS A 203 20.65 -15.55 12.92
C LYS A 203 20.80 -15.01 11.51
N LYS A 204 20.00 -15.49 10.58
CA LYS A 204 20.07 -15.07 9.16
C LYS A 204 19.49 -13.67 8.99
N THR A 205 18.31 -13.43 9.57
CA THR A 205 17.66 -12.12 9.58
C THR A 205 18.51 -11.11 10.34
N ASP A 206 19.06 -11.49 11.48
CA ASP A 206 19.95 -10.64 12.27
C ASP A 206 21.22 -10.24 11.51
N ALA A 207 21.85 -11.19 10.82
CA ALA A 207 23.02 -10.90 9.97
C ALA A 207 22.64 -9.97 8.78
N TYR A 208 21.42 -10.10 8.25
CA TYR A 208 20.93 -9.17 7.22
C TYR A 208 20.73 -7.78 7.80
N LEU A 209 20.08 -7.65 8.96
CA LEU A 209 19.86 -6.35 9.62
C LEU A 209 21.19 -5.64 9.95
N ASP A 210 22.23 -6.39 10.35
CA ASP A 210 23.55 -5.84 10.60
C ASP A 210 24.22 -5.30 9.32
N ARG A 211 24.06 -6.03 8.20
CA ARG A 211 24.54 -5.53 6.87
C ARG A 211 23.73 -4.32 6.43
N LEU A 212 22.42 -4.34 6.62
CA LEU A 212 21.52 -3.23 6.29
C LEU A 212 21.89 -1.98 7.08
N ALA A 213 22.09 -2.11 8.39
CA ALA A 213 22.53 -1.00 9.24
C ALA A 213 23.85 -0.39 8.77
N LYS A 214 24.85 -1.23 8.45
CA LYS A 214 26.13 -0.77 7.88
C LYS A 214 25.93 -0.04 6.55
N HIS A 215 25.04 -0.54 5.70
CA HIS A 215 24.71 0.06 4.41
C HIS A 215 24.08 1.44 4.57
N ILE A 216 23.04 1.56 5.43
CA ILE A 216 22.34 2.83 5.69
C ILE A 216 23.34 3.86 6.23
N ARG A 217 24.06 3.55 7.28
CA ARG A 217 25.02 4.44 7.90
C ARG A 217 26.11 4.94 6.95
N LYS A 218 26.51 4.11 5.99
CA LYS A 218 27.51 4.47 4.99
C LYS A 218 26.96 5.36 3.88
N ASN A 219 25.73 5.09 3.43
CA ASN A 219 25.25 5.62 2.15
C ASN A 219 24.13 6.65 2.30
N TYR A 220 23.35 6.61 3.41
CA TYR A 220 22.19 7.47 3.59
C TYR A 220 22.02 7.88 5.06
N ARG A 221 22.27 9.15 5.34
CA ARG A 221 22.21 9.69 6.71
C ARG A 221 21.03 10.61 6.95
N GLU A 222 20.33 10.99 5.91
CA GLU A 222 19.11 11.78 5.96
C GLU A 222 18.00 10.97 6.66
N GLN A 223 17.12 11.66 7.39
CA GLN A 223 15.97 10.99 8.00
C GLN A 223 15.04 10.42 6.93
N PHE A 224 14.44 9.27 7.21
CA PHE A 224 13.50 8.62 6.32
C PHE A 224 12.44 7.83 7.09
N PHE A 225 11.25 7.71 6.51
CA PHE A 225 10.19 6.87 7.04
C PHE A 225 10.50 5.39 6.77
N PHE A 226 10.30 4.57 7.80
CA PHE A 226 10.51 3.13 7.71
C PHE A 226 9.36 2.37 8.35
N THR A 227 8.85 1.35 7.66
CA THR A 227 7.87 0.41 8.21
C THR A 227 8.32 -1.03 8.02
N VAL A 228 8.00 -1.87 9.01
CA VAL A 228 8.27 -3.31 8.98
C VAL A 228 6.96 -4.04 8.75
N HIS A 229 6.83 -4.68 7.58
CA HIS A 229 5.69 -5.51 7.22
C HIS A 229 4.36 -4.76 7.42
N HIS A 230 4.10 -3.73 6.59
CA HIS A 230 2.81 -3.03 6.58
C HIS A 230 1.66 -4.00 6.31
N GLU A 231 0.45 -3.65 6.70
CA GLU A 231 -0.75 -4.49 6.53
C GLU A 231 -0.56 -5.92 7.06
N ALA A 232 0.11 -6.07 8.20
CA ALA A 232 0.44 -7.39 8.75
C ALA A 232 -0.78 -8.15 9.28
N GLU A 233 -1.91 -7.46 9.47
CA GLU A 233 -3.18 -8.02 9.97
C GLU A 233 -3.61 -9.27 9.21
N ASP A 234 -3.47 -9.28 7.90
CA ASP A 234 -3.85 -10.41 7.06
C ASP A 234 -2.94 -11.64 7.22
N ASN A 235 -1.78 -11.46 7.82
CA ASN A 235 -0.85 -12.56 8.12
C ASN A 235 -0.96 -13.07 9.55
N VAL A 236 -1.78 -12.42 10.40
CA VAL A 236 -2.01 -12.87 11.79
C VAL A 236 -2.69 -14.24 11.81
N ARG A 237 -2.09 -15.15 12.56
CA ARG A 237 -2.63 -16.48 12.86
C ARG A 237 -2.86 -16.56 14.36
N GLU A 238 -4.13 -16.66 14.77
CA GLU A 238 -4.51 -16.58 16.19
C GLU A 238 -4.04 -17.79 17.02
N LYS A 239 -3.71 -18.91 16.35
CA LYS A 239 -3.24 -20.13 17.01
C LYS A 239 -1.90 -19.89 17.69
N SER A 240 -1.84 -20.13 19.00
CA SER A 240 -0.58 -20.08 19.78
C SER A 240 0.47 -21.03 19.18
N GLY A 241 1.73 -20.59 19.14
CA GLY A 241 2.83 -21.34 18.54
C GLY A 241 2.78 -21.40 17.01
N SER A 242 1.97 -20.53 16.38
CA SER A 242 1.97 -20.40 14.91
C SER A 242 3.20 -19.63 14.38
N GLY A 243 3.88 -18.89 15.25
CA GLY A 243 4.93 -17.95 14.90
C GLY A 243 4.44 -16.65 14.25
N TYR A 244 3.12 -16.46 14.15
CA TYR A 244 2.50 -15.33 13.45
C TYR A 244 1.33 -14.73 14.25
N THR A 245 1.36 -14.80 15.57
CA THR A 245 0.36 -14.09 16.40
C THR A 245 0.59 -12.59 16.36
N ALA A 246 -0.40 -11.82 16.79
CA ALA A 246 -0.25 -10.37 16.91
C ALA A 246 0.89 -9.96 17.87
N ASP A 247 1.08 -10.75 18.94
CA ASP A 247 2.18 -10.53 19.88
C ASP A 247 3.55 -10.82 19.24
N ASP A 248 3.62 -11.86 18.39
CA ASP A 248 4.84 -12.17 17.63
C ASP A 248 5.19 -11.03 16.66
N TYR A 249 4.17 -10.48 15.99
CA TYR A 249 4.35 -9.28 15.14
C TYR A 249 4.91 -8.10 15.93
N ALA A 250 4.28 -7.78 17.06
CA ALA A 250 4.72 -6.66 17.90
C ALA A 250 6.17 -6.85 18.39
N LYS A 251 6.53 -8.05 18.82
CA LYS A 251 7.89 -8.39 19.24
C LYS A 251 8.88 -8.33 18.08
N MET A 252 8.53 -8.86 16.91
CA MET A 252 9.35 -8.84 15.71
C MET A 252 9.63 -7.39 15.27
N TYR A 253 8.59 -6.55 15.21
CA TYR A 253 8.74 -5.12 14.89
C TYR A 253 9.72 -4.44 15.85
N ARG A 254 9.56 -4.66 17.15
CA ARG A 254 10.48 -4.13 18.18
C ARG A 254 11.90 -4.62 17.99
N HIS A 255 12.09 -5.92 17.74
CA HIS A 255 13.42 -6.50 17.51
C HIS A 255 14.13 -5.82 16.34
N VAL A 256 13.45 -5.69 15.19
CA VAL A 256 14.02 -5.08 13.98
C VAL A 256 14.42 -3.63 14.25
N VAL A 257 13.52 -2.81 14.79
CA VAL A 257 13.80 -1.39 15.04
C VAL A 257 14.93 -1.21 16.06
N LYS A 258 14.87 -1.94 17.18
CA LYS A 258 15.90 -1.86 18.23
C LYS A 258 17.26 -2.33 17.73
N ARG A 259 17.30 -3.39 16.91
CA ARG A 259 18.56 -3.86 16.34
C ARG A 259 19.19 -2.84 15.40
N LEU A 260 18.41 -2.26 14.49
CA LEU A 260 18.93 -1.21 13.59
C LEU A 260 19.46 -0.01 14.38
N ARG A 261 18.70 0.47 15.38
CA ARG A 261 19.14 1.58 16.27
C ARG A 261 20.39 1.21 17.07
N ALA A 262 20.47 0.01 17.63
CA ALA A 262 21.65 -0.47 18.34
C ALA A 262 22.90 -0.61 17.44
N ARG A 263 22.71 -0.72 16.13
CA ARG A 263 23.78 -0.67 15.12
C ARG A 263 24.06 0.75 14.60
N GLY A 264 23.51 1.78 15.25
CA GLY A 264 23.75 3.20 14.95
C GLY A 264 22.98 3.73 13.73
N VAL A 265 21.79 3.17 13.44
CA VAL A 265 20.87 3.77 12.47
C VAL A 265 19.91 4.70 13.23
N ASP A 266 20.35 5.94 13.43
CA ASP A 266 19.64 6.92 14.26
C ASP A 266 18.65 7.77 13.44
N ASN A 267 18.71 7.65 12.13
CA ASN A 267 17.91 8.41 11.18
C ASN A 267 16.59 7.72 10.75
N LEU A 268 16.22 6.62 11.42
CA LEU A 268 14.93 5.94 11.21
C LEU A 268 13.80 6.73 11.86
N VAL A 269 12.77 7.07 11.07
CA VAL A 269 11.46 7.51 11.55
C VAL A 269 10.46 6.39 11.28
N THR A 270 10.04 5.73 12.33
CA THR A 270 9.25 4.50 12.22
C THR A 270 7.76 4.78 12.10
N VAL A 271 7.11 4.08 11.18
CA VAL A 271 5.66 4.15 10.95
C VAL A 271 5.06 2.77 11.16
N LEU A 272 4.13 2.62 12.10
CA LEU A 272 3.30 1.40 12.19
C LEU A 272 2.12 1.56 11.25
N VAL A 273 2.06 0.75 10.19
CA VAL A 273 1.03 0.86 9.15
C VAL A 273 0.02 -0.26 9.26
N HIS A 274 -1.23 0.10 9.51
CA HIS A 274 -2.38 -0.79 9.60
C HIS A 274 -3.16 -0.86 8.28
N MET A 275 -3.73 -2.03 7.97
CA MET A 275 -4.76 -2.13 6.96
C MET A 275 -6.06 -1.54 7.48
N ALA A 276 -6.63 -0.54 6.80
CA ALA A 276 -7.90 0.05 7.20
C ALA A 276 -9.10 -0.86 6.83
N TYR A 277 -9.05 -2.11 7.30
CA TYR A 277 -10.11 -3.10 7.11
C TYR A 277 -10.85 -3.34 8.42
N VAL A 278 -12.08 -2.82 8.52
CA VAL A 278 -12.85 -2.83 9.77
C VAL A 278 -13.02 -4.21 10.42
N PRO A 279 -13.18 -5.34 9.67
CA PRO A 279 -13.25 -6.66 10.29
C PRO A 279 -12.04 -7.02 11.16
N HIS A 280 -10.83 -6.55 10.85
CA HIS A 280 -9.67 -6.79 11.70
C HIS A 280 -9.82 -6.12 13.07
N THR A 281 -10.42 -4.93 13.11
CA THR A 281 -10.64 -4.19 14.36
C THR A 281 -11.62 -4.87 15.32
N THR A 282 -12.37 -5.88 14.85
CA THR A 282 -13.28 -6.69 15.69
C THR A 282 -12.54 -7.82 16.42
N LYS A 283 -11.31 -8.10 16.01
CA LYS A 283 -10.52 -9.20 16.55
C LYS A 283 -9.91 -8.81 17.89
N SER A 284 -9.88 -9.75 18.81
CA SER A 284 -9.30 -9.57 20.15
C SER A 284 -7.78 -9.30 20.13
N TRP A 285 -7.12 -9.61 19.04
CA TRP A 285 -5.70 -9.43 18.86
C TRP A 285 -5.32 -8.07 18.25
N PHE A 286 -6.26 -7.29 17.70
CA PHE A 286 -5.95 -6.08 16.92
C PHE A 286 -5.06 -5.09 17.70
N ASP A 287 -5.43 -4.76 18.94
CA ASP A 287 -4.65 -3.83 19.77
C ASP A 287 -3.30 -4.43 20.23
N ARG A 288 -3.13 -5.76 20.19
CA ARG A 288 -1.87 -6.45 20.57
C ARG A 288 -0.78 -6.35 19.51
N MET A 289 -1.13 -5.92 18.30
CA MET A 289 -0.15 -5.66 17.24
C MET A 289 0.71 -4.43 17.53
N TYR A 290 0.31 -3.59 18.48
CA TYR A 290 1.06 -2.36 18.79
C TYR A 290 2.38 -2.67 19.51
N PRO A 291 3.55 -2.35 18.89
CA PRO A 291 4.84 -2.74 19.45
C PRO A 291 5.37 -1.82 20.57
N GLY A 292 4.70 -0.71 20.86
CA GLY A 292 5.05 0.24 21.92
C GLY A 292 5.62 1.56 21.43
N ASP A 293 5.47 2.60 22.26
CA ASP A 293 5.78 4.00 21.93
C ASP A 293 7.27 4.25 21.63
N ASP A 294 8.16 3.47 22.26
CA ASP A 294 9.60 3.60 22.10
C ASP A 294 10.12 3.19 20.72
N VAL A 295 9.31 2.48 19.95
CA VAL A 295 9.65 1.99 18.60
C VAL A 295 8.66 2.44 17.50
N VAL A 296 7.64 3.23 17.84
CA VAL A 296 6.68 3.78 16.89
C VAL A 296 6.67 5.30 16.96
N ASP A 297 7.09 5.96 15.90
CA ASP A 297 7.08 7.41 15.79
C ASP A 297 5.78 7.95 15.17
N TRP A 298 5.21 7.22 14.20
CA TRP A 298 3.98 7.57 13.48
C TRP A 298 3.01 6.39 13.44
N ILE A 299 1.71 6.70 13.41
CA ILE A 299 0.68 5.72 13.06
C ILE A 299 0.28 5.93 11.60
N GLY A 300 0.37 4.86 10.81
CA GLY A 300 -0.05 4.82 9.42
C GLY A 300 -1.26 3.91 9.21
N PHE A 301 -1.98 4.13 8.12
CA PHE A 301 -2.99 3.18 7.64
C PHE A 301 -3.17 3.30 6.13
N ASP A 302 -3.45 2.15 5.52
CA ASP A 302 -3.69 2.00 4.08
C ASP A 302 -5.18 1.92 3.84
N THR A 303 -5.70 2.79 2.99
CA THR A 303 -7.14 2.90 2.78
C THR A 303 -7.49 3.35 1.36
N TYR A 304 -8.51 2.74 0.77
CA TYR A 304 -8.90 3.00 -0.62
C TYR A 304 -10.39 3.30 -0.75
N ALA A 305 -10.72 4.28 -1.59
CA ALA A 305 -12.07 4.52 -2.05
C ALA A 305 -12.36 3.71 -3.32
N TYR A 306 -13.63 3.38 -3.53
CA TYR A 306 -14.08 2.62 -4.70
C TYR A 306 -15.14 3.42 -5.43
N SER A 307 -15.07 3.43 -6.76
CA SER A 307 -16.04 4.15 -7.59
C SER A 307 -17.24 3.32 -8.03
N ASP A 308 -17.27 2.02 -7.66
CA ASP A 308 -18.37 1.15 -8.05
C ASP A 308 -19.67 1.58 -7.37
N PRO A 309 -20.81 1.61 -8.09
CA PRO A 309 -22.10 1.97 -7.53
C PRO A 309 -22.50 1.06 -6.36
N GLY A 310 -22.96 1.67 -5.27
CA GLY A 310 -23.36 0.95 -4.06
C GLY A 310 -22.22 0.43 -3.18
N TYR A 311 -20.98 0.66 -3.60
CA TYR A 311 -19.78 0.16 -2.96
C TYR A 311 -18.77 1.26 -2.64
N GLY A 312 -18.90 2.38 -3.32
CA GLY A 312 -17.97 3.50 -3.20
C GLY A 312 -18.04 4.15 -1.83
N HIS A 313 -16.91 4.68 -1.42
CA HIS A 313 -16.87 5.64 -0.33
C HIS A 313 -17.14 7.01 -0.92
N GLY A 314 -18.14 7.69 -0.38
CA GLY A 314 -18.62 8.93 -0.93
C GLY A 314 -17.58 10.05 -0.87
N ASP A 315 -16.77 10.09 0.20
CA ASP A 315 -15.85 11.19 0.47
C ASP A 315 -14.67 10.78 1.39
N LEU A 316 -13.77 11.72 1.65
CA LEU A 316 -12.61 11.50 2.51
C LEU A 316 -13.00 11.16 3.95
N THR A 317 -14.07 11.76 4.48
CA THR A 317 -14.51 11.52 5.86
C THR A 317 -14.91 10.05 6.04
N GLU A 318 -15.65 9.53 5.08
CA GLU A 318 -16.06 8.13 5.07
C GLU A 318 -14.84 7.21 4.85
N LEU A 319 -13.92 7.58 3.96
CA LEU A 319 -12.69 6.83 3.73
C LEU A 319 -11.86 6.67 5.01
N LEU A 320 -11.62 7.76 5.73
CA LEU A 320 -10.79 7.78 6.93
C LEU A 320 -11.46 7.20 8.17
N ASN A 321 -12.81 7.29 8.23
CA ASN A 321 -13.60 6.84 9.37
C ASN A 321 -14.64 5.78 8.96
N ARG A 322 -14.20 4.82 8.13
CA ARG A 322 -15.06 3.70 7.71
C ARG A 322 -15.66 2.99 8.90
N ARG A 323 -16.97 2.76 8.82
CA ARG A 323 -17.76 2.08 9.83
C ARG A 323 -18.36 0.80 9.27
N MET A 324 -18.90 -0.01 10.17
CA MET A 324 -19.47 -1.31 9.89
C MET A 324 -20.64 -1.57 10.81
N GLY A 325 -21.76 -2.06 10.25
CA GLY A 325 -22.97 -2.34 11.04
C GLY A 325 -22.76 -3.38 12.16
N SER A 326 -21.90 -4.37 11.92
CA SER A 326 -21.54 -5.39 12.92
C SER A 326 -20.65 -4.86 14.05
N ARG A 327 -20.11 -3.63 13.91
CA ARG A 327 -19.33 -2.95 14.95
C ARG A 327 -19.74 -1.48 15.08
N PRO A 328 -20.93 -1.22 15.61
CA PRO A 328 -21.50 0.14 15.65
C PRO A 328 -20.70 1.10 16.54
N THR A 329 -19.94 0.59 17.50
CA THR A 329 -19.07 1.37 18.41
C THR A 329 -17.69 1.71 17.81
N TRP A 330 -17.35 1.17 16.65
CA TRP A 330 -16.08 1.49 16.01
C TRP A 330 -16.09 2.96 15.53
N PRO A 331 -15.13 3.80 16.01
CA PRO A 331 -15.17 5.24 15.71
C PRO A 331 -14.67 5.60 14.32
N GLY A 332 -14.08 4.65 13.60
CA GLY A 332 -13.30 4.87 12.39
C GLY A 332 -11.80 4.96 12.67
N PHE A 333 -10.97 4.67 11.65
CA PHE A 333 -9.51 4.56 11.83
C PHE A 333 -8.87 5.87 12.26
N TYR A 334 -9.22 6.99 11.64
CA TYR A 334 -8.70 8.29 12.06
C TYR A 334 -9.08 8.61 13.52
N ASN A 335 -10.35 8.47 13.86
CA ASN A 335 -10.80 8.75 15.23
C ASN A 335 -10.20 7.78 16.25
N TRP A 336 -10.06 6.49 15.89
CA TRP A 336 -9.37 5.51 16.73
C TRP A 336 -7.92 5.91 16.98
N ALA A 337 -7.18 6.24 15.91
CA ALA A 337 -5.78 6.61 16.01
C ALA A 337 -5.56 7.88 16.86
N VAL A 338 -6.39 8.92 16.65
CA VAL A 338 -6.33 10.16 17.44
C VAL A 338 -6.64 9.91 18.91
N ASN A 339 -7.59 9.03 19.22
CA ASN A 339 -7.97 8.74 20.59
C ASN A 339 -6.97 7.81 21.30
N ARG A 340 -6.42 6.83 20.56
CA ARG A 340 -5.54 5.79 21.12
C ARG A 340 -4.08 6.22 21.18
N HIS A 341 -3.65 7.05 20.23
CA HIS A 341 -2.28 7.48 20.00
C HIS A 341 -2.26 9.01 19.80
N ALA A 342 -2.78 9.76 20.74
CA ALA A 342 -3.02 11.20 20.63
C ALA A 342 -1.75 12.04 20.39
N ASP A 343 -0.60 11.54 20.81
CA ASP A 343 0.73 12.13 20.66
C ASP A 343 1.43 11.78 19.33
N LYS A 344 0.85 10.86 18.55
CA LYS A 344 1.45 10.42 17.28
C LYS A 344 0.89 11.18 16.08
N PRO A 345 1.75 11.66 15.18
CA PRO A 345 1.31 12.12 13.86
C PRO A 345 0.77 10.95 13.05
N LEU A 346 -0.23 11.23 12.21
CA LEU A 346 -0.86 10.22 11.37
C LEU A 346 -0.40 10.33 9.92
N MET A 347 -0.19 9.16 9.30
CA MET A 347 0.09 9.01 7.87
C MET A 347 -1.01 8.19 7.20
N VAL A 348 -1.59 8.67 6.11
CA VAL A 348 -2.29 7.80 5.17
C VAL A 348 -1.21 7.23 4.26
N ALA A 349 -0.72 6.03 4.64
CA ALA A 349 0.51 5.46 4.12
C ALA A 349 0.34 4.91 2.70
N GLU A 350 -0.88 4.44 2.40
CA GLU A 350 -1.35 4.20 1.05
C GLU A 350 -2.79 4.71 0.90
N TRP A 351 -3.08 5.40 -0.19
CA TRP A 351 -4.45 5.73 -0.54
C TRP A 351 -4.63 5.86 -2.06
N GLY A 352 -5.85 5.71 -2.48
CA GLY A 352 -6.25 5.88 -3.87
C GLY A 352 -7.76 5.77 -4.03
N VAL A 353 -8.22 6.00 -5.26
CA VAL A 353 -9.62 5.80 -5.64
C VAL A 353 -9.64 4.80 -6.79
N TRP A 354 -10.15 3.61 -6.55
CA TRP A 354 -10.32 2.59 -7.59
C TRP A 354 -11.40 3.02 -8.57
N SER A 355 -11.05 3.08 -9.85
CA SER A 355 -11.95 3.54 -10.91
C SER A 355 -13.05 2.52 -11.20
N SER A 356 -14.21 2.99 -11.63
CA SER A 356 -15.27 2.15 -12.19
C SER A 356 -15.76 2.72 -13.52
N LYS A 357 -15.95 1.85 -14.50
CA LYS A 357 -16.58 2.19 -15.78
C LYS A 357 -18.07 2.56 -15.60
N LYS A 358 -18.70 2.02 -14.56
CA LYS A 358 -20.11 2.29 -14.23
C LYS A 358 -20.31 3.66 -13.56
N ASN A 359 -19.24 4.23 -12.97
CA ASN A 359 -19.28 5.53 -12.31
C ASN A 359 -17.98 6.34 -12.56
N PRO A 360 -17.70 6.72 -13.81
CA PRO A 360 -16.42 7.34 -14.19
C PRO A 360 -16.20 8.73 -13.56
N GLY A 361 -17.28 9.42 -13.15
CA GLY A 361 -17.21 10.74 -12.53
C GLY A 361 -16.86 10.75 -11.05
N HIS A 362 -17.00 9.61 -10.36
CA HIS A 362 -16.82 9.51 -8.91
C HIS A 362 -15.42 9.94 -8.45
N LYS A 363 -14.36 9.43 -9.07
CA LYS A 363 -12.98 9.74 -8.71
C LYS A 363 -12.71 11.26 -8.74
N ALA A 364 -13.17 11.96 -9.77
CA ALA A 364 -13.05 13.42 -9.85
C ALA A 364 -13.88 14.13 -8.76
N GLY A 365 -15.06 13.61 -8.44
CA GLY A 365 -15.91 14.07 -7.34
C GLY A 365 -15.18 13.92 -6.01
N PHE A 366 -14.67 12.74 -5.72
CA PHE A 366 -13.93 12.41 -4.50
C PHE A 366 -12.77 13.39 -4.26
N TYR A 367 -11.95 13.67 -5.28
CA TYR A 367 -10.83 14.62 -5.14
C TYR A 367 -11.30 16.05 -4.85
N ARG A 368 -12.43 16.49 -5.44
CA ARG A 368 -13.01 17.80 -5.12
C ARG A 368 -13.53 17.89 -3.69
N ASP A 369 -14.16 16.80 -3.20
CA ASP A 369 -14.69 16.72 -1.86
C ASP A 369 -13.57 16.63 -0.82
N MET A 370 -12.54 15.85 -1.10
CA MET A 370 -11.33 15.77 -0.30
C MET A 370 -10.68 17.16 -0.09
N ALA A 371 -10.62 18.00 -1.14
CA ALA A 371 -10.08 19.36 -1.04
C ALA A 371 -10.79 20.20 0.04
N ARG A 372 -12.11 19.98 0.23
CA ARG A 372 -12.92 20.69 1.24
C ARG A 372 -12.82 20.06 2.63
N GLN A 373 -12.55 18.76 2.71
CA GLN A 373 -12.62 18.00 3.95
C GLN A 373 -11.30 17.86 4.66
N ILE A 374 -10.18 17.75 3.93
CA ILE A 374 -8.85 17.47 4.50
C ILE A 374 -8.44 18.44 5.62
N PRO A 375 -8.77 19.74 5.62
CA PRO A 375 -8.42 20.63 6.71
C PRO A 375 -9.03 20.27 8.08
N ARG A 376 -10.04 19.39 8.11
CA ARG A 376 -10.67 18.92 9.36
C ARG A 376 -9.83 17.87 10.09
N PHE A 377 -8.94 17.17 9.36
CA PHE A 377 -8.16 16.04 9.87
C PHE A 377 -6.78 16.50 10.35
N LYS A 378 -6.76 17.22 11.47
CA LYS A 378 -5.58 17.95 11.99
C LYS A 378 -4.37 17.07 12.30
N ASN A 379 -4.58 15.80 12.63
CA ASN A 379 -3.49 14.87 12.96
C ASN A 379 -2.88 14.19 11.73
N ILE A 380 -3.51 14.26 10.54
CA ILE A 380 -2.89 13.80 9.31
C ILE A 380 -1.76 14.75 8.93
N ARG A 381 -0.55 14.21 8.84
CA ARG A 381 0.68 14.94 8.54
C ARG A 381 1.36 14.46 7.25
N ALA A 382 0.95 13.31 6.73
CA ALA A 382 1.44 12.78 5.46
C ALA A 382 0.35 11.97 4.76
N MET A 383 0.35 12.01 3.42
CA MET A 383 -0.51 11.17 2.58
C MET A 383 0.29 10.69 1.36
N VAL A 384 0.28 9.39 1.10
CA VAL A 384 1.04 8.76 0.02
C VAL A 384 0.07 8.08 -0.96
N HIS A 385 -0.01 8.60 -2.18
CA HIS A 385 -0.89 8.03 -3.20
C HIS A 385 -0.29 6.76 -3.80
N PHE A 386 -1.10 5.72 -3.94
CA PHE A 386 -0.72 4.47 -4.58
C PHE A 386 -1.19 4.49 -6.04
N ASP A 387 -0.27 4.73 -6.99
CA ASP A 387 -0.58 4.92 -8.42
C ASP A 387 -0.32 3.65 -9.20
N THR A 388 -1.38 2.90 -9.52
CA THR A 388 -1.28 1.69 -10.33
C THR A 388 -2.36 1.61 -11.41
N PRO A 389 -2.04 1.11 -12.62
CA PRO A 389 -3.05 0.90 -13.67
C PRO A 389 -3.98 -0.29 -13.38
N HIS A 390 -3.56 -1.20 -12.50
CA HIS A 390 -4.36 -2.36 -12.11
C HIS A 390 -3.87 -2.93 -10.78
N ASN A 391 -4.80 -3.45 -10.01
CA ASN A 391 -4.51 -4.37 -8.92
C ASN A 391 -4.78 -5.81 -9.39
N GLN A 392 -4.73 -6.78 -8.49
CA GLN A 392 -5.05 -8.19 -8.77
C GLN A 392 -6.45 -8.41 -9.36
N LYS A 393 -7.40 -7.51 -9.10
CA LYS A 393 -8.77 -7.53 -9.63
C LYS A 393 -8.93 -6.66 -10.88
N GLY A 394 -7.85 -6.18 -11.47
CA GLY A 394 -7.86 -5.31 -12.64
C GLY A 394 -8.34 -3.88 -12.37
N MET A 395 -8.43 -3.44 -11.10
CA MET A 395 -8.90 -2.10 -10.74
C MET A 395 -7.77 -1.07 -10.82
N ASP A 396 -8.10 0.12 -11.31
CA ASP A 396 -7.17 1.21 -11.63
C ASP A 396 -7.27 2.35 -10.61
N SER A 397 -6.16 2.63 -9.89
CA SER A 397 -6.06 3.76 -8.97
C SER A 397 -5.37 4.99 -9.57
N ARG A 398 -4.88 4.92 -10.79
CA ARG A 398 -4.19 6.06 -11.42
C ARG A 398 -5.02 7.34 -11.34
N VAL A 399 -4.34 8.43 -11.10
CA VAL A 399 -4.98 9.77 -11.02
C VAL A 399 -5.51 10.26 -12.37
N ASP A 400 -4.99 9.72 -13.46
CA ASP A 400 -5.29 10.10 -14.86
C ASP A 400 -6.23 9.10 -15.57
N ALA A 401 -6.99 8.30 -14.83
CA ALA A 401 -8.00 7.40 -15.40
C ALA A 401 -9.04 8.15 -16.27
N THR A 402 -9.33 9.42 -15.94
CA THR A 402 -10.07 10.37 -16.80
C THR A 402 -9.39 11.74 -16.78
N ARG A 403 -9.68 12.60 -17.77
CA ARG A 403 -9.18 13.99 -17.80
C ARG A 403 -9.66 14.78 -16.59
N GLU A 404 -10.91 14.56 -16.20
CA GLU A 404 -11.56 15.22 -15.06
C GLU A 404 -10.92 14.80 -13.74
N SER A 405 -10.58 13.50 -13.57
CA SER A 405 -9.91 13.01 -12.36
C SER A 405 -8.51 13.61 -12.24
N LEU A 406 -7.74 13.63 -13.33
CA LEU A 406 -6.42 14.24 -13.32
C LEU A 406 -6.48 15.75 -12.99
N ALA A 407 -7.40 16.49 -13.62
CA ALA A 407 -7.57 17.91 -13.36
C ALA A 407 -8.00 18.18 -11.91
N ALA A 408 -8.84 17.33 -11.32
CA ALA A 408 -9.24 17.45 -9.93
C ALA A 408 -8.09 17.12 -8.97
N TYR A 409 -7.30 16.07 -9.27
CA TYR A 409 -6.13 15.69 -8.48
C TYR A 409 -5.04 16.76 -8.51
N ARG A 410 -4.76 17.37 -9.68
CA ARG A 410 -3.83 18.49 -9.79
C ARG A 410 -4.26 19.65 -8.87
N ARG A 411 -5.54 20.07 -8.95
CA ARG A 411 -6.05 21.13 -8.07
C ARG A 411 -5.92 20.78 -6.59
N LEU A 412 -6.21 19.53 -6.22
CA LEU A 412 -6.05 19.03 -4.86
C LEU A 412 -4.59 19.14 -4.40
N GLY A 413 -3.65 18.60 -5.16
CA GLY A 413 -2.22 18.59 -4.80
C GLY A 413 -1.58 19.99 -4.74
N HIS A 414 -2.19 20.99 -5.37
CA HIS A 414 -1.72 22.39 -5.31
C HIS A 414 -2.33 23.21 -4.16
N LEU A 415 -3.17 22.64 -3.32
CA LEU A 415 -3.68 23.34 -2.15
C LEU A 415 -2.54 23.75 -1.21
N PRO A 416 -2.63 24.93 -0.55
CA PRO A 416 -1.59 25.40 0.38
C PRO A 416 -1.26 24.42 1.49
N ILE A 417 -2.24 23.63 1.95
CA ILE A 417 -2.06 22.63 3.00
C ILE A 417 -1.05 21.53 2.62
N PHE A 418 -0.81 21.29 1.33
CA PHE A 418 0.14 20.31 0.82
C PHE A 418 1.48 20.93 0.37
N GLN A 419 1.70 22.23 0.62
CA GLN A 419 2.93 22.91 0.26
C GLN A 419 3.88 22.94 1.46
N VAL A 420 4.53 21.81 1.73
CA VAL A 420 5.53 21.67 2.80
C VAL A 420 6.92 21.70 2.18
N GLU A 421 7.85 22.41 2.78
CA GLU A 421 9.25 22.35 2.43
C GLU A 421 9.90 21.13 3.11
N VAL A 422 10.45 20.25 2.29
CA VAL A 422 11.23 19.11 2.79
C VAL A 422 12.61 19.63 3.17
N ASP A 423 12.85 19.75 4.46
CA ASP A 423 14.17 19.98 5.00
C ASP A 423 14.78 18.61 5.33
N ASN A 424 15.60 18.12 4.43
CA ASN A 424 16.29 16.84 4.56
C ASN A 424 17.78 17.06 4.87
N ALA A 425 18.09 18.21 5.48
CA ALA A 425 19.44 18.53 5.89
C ALA A 425 19.98 17.43 6.82
N LEU A 426 21.23 17.08 6.63
CA LEU A 426 21.99 16.21 7.53
C LEU A 426 21.96 16.86 8.92
N SER A 427 21.21 16.27 9.86
CA SER A 427 21.24 16.66 11.27
C SER A 427 22.56 16.26 11.93
#